data_60064794d92ce0e3ac6e309a240a18c5
#
_entry.id   60064794d92ce0e3ac6e309a240a18c5
#
_cell.length_a   1.000
_cell.length_b   1.000
_cell.length_c   1.000
_cell.angle_alpha   90.00
_cell.angle_beta   90.00
_cell.angle_gamma   90.00
#
_symmetry.space_group_name_H-M   'P 1'
#
loop_
_entity.id
_entity.type
_entity.pdbx_description
1 polymer ?
#
loop_
_entity_poly.entity_id
_entity_poly.type
_entity_poly.pdbx_seq_one_letter_code
_entity_poly.pdbx_strand_id
1 'polypeptide(L)'
;NTPFYPEGGGQVGDKGTLVSANETIDIIDTKKENNLILHFAKQLPENIEAGFVAKVNTDLRTSTSKNHSATHLMHLALRSILGTHVEQKGSLVNPNYLRFDFSHFSKVSDDELRQVEASVNSQIEAQLQLQEYRHIPIQEALDKGAMALFGEKYGDNVRMIEFGESKEL
;
A
#
# COMPACT_ATOMS: atom_id res chain seq x y z
N ASN A 1 20.87 3.79 2.32
CA ASN A 1 19.72 2.87 2.20
C ASN A 1 19.03 2.76 3.54
N THR A 2 17.71 2.68 3.55
CA THR A 2 16.88 2.52 4.74
C THR A 2 15.89 1.39 4.56
N PRO A 3 15.52 0.62 5.60
CA PRO A 3 14.46 -0.38 5.55
C PRO A 3 13.06 0.23 5.71
N PHE A 4 12.95 1.52 6.07
CA PHE A 4 11.69 2.20 6.30
C PHE A 4 11.00 2.51 4.95
N TYR A 5 9.74 2.12 4.81
CA TYR A 5 8.89 2.49 3.69
C TYR A 5 8.45 3.95 3.86
N PRO A 6 8.70 4.81 2.89
CA PRO A 6 8.17 6.17 2.93
C PRO A 6 6.71 6.19 2.52
N GLU A 7 5.92 7.13 3.06
CA GLU A 7 4.54 7.36 2.66
C GLU A 7 4.42 7.42 1.13
N GLY A 8 3.47 6.66 0.59
CA GLY A 8 3.24 6.59 -0.87
C GLY A 8 2.14 5.60 -1.23
N GLY A 9 1.47 5.81 -2.37
CA GLY A 9 0.39 4.95 -2.84
C GLY A 9 -0.78 4.83 -1.85
N GLY A 10 -1.06 5.90 -1.09
CA GLY A 10 -2.09 5.90 -0.04
C GLY A 10 -1.66 5.23 1.27
N GLN A 11 -0.53 4.53 1.31
CA GLN A 11 0.00 3.90 2.52
C GLN A 11 0.83 4.89 3.34
N VAL A 12 0.59 4.92 4.66
CA VAL A 12 1.38 5.71 5.60
C VAL A 12 2.82 5.25 5.68
N GLY A 13 3.72 6.15 6.05
CA GLY A 13 5.13 5.85 6.27
C GLY A 13 5.36 4.93 7.47
N ASP A 14 6.45 4.17 7.41
CA ASP A 14 6.84 3.31 8.52
C ASP A 14 7.27 4.10 9.75
N LYS A 15 7.05 3.46 10.88
CA LYS A 15 7.54 3.87 12.19
C LYS A 15 8.50 2.84 12.74
N GLY A 16 9.32 3.24 13.70
CA GLY A 16 10.27 2.33 14.33
C GLY A 16 11.33 3.08 15.13
N THR A 17 12.56 2.58 15.14
CA THR A 17 13.65 3.17 15.91
C THR A 17 14.96 3.15 15.14
N LEU A 18 15.81 4.13 15.43
CA LEU A 18 17.25 4.10 15.14
C LEU A 18 17.98 3.82 16.45
N VAL A 19 18.78 2.78 16.48
CA VAL A 19 19.49 2.33 17.68
C VAL A 19 20.99 2.43 17.46
N SER A 20 21.68 3.19 18.31
CA SER A 20 23.15 3.21 18.40
C SER A 20 23.62 2.51 19.70
N ALA A 21 24.91 2.57 19.97
CA ALA A 21 25.47 2.03 21.21
C ALA A 21 24.97 2.79 22.47
N ASN A 22 24.66 4.08 22.33
CA ASN A 22 24.39 4.97 23.45
C ASN A 22 22.97 5.50 23.53
N GLU A 23 22.21 5.43 22.43
CA GLU A 23 20.86 6.03 22.34
C GLU A 23 19.92 5.25 21.43
N THR A 24 18.63 5.42 21.69
CA THR A 24 17.55 4.93 20.83
C THR A 24 16.65 6.12 20.48
N ILE A 25 16.40 6.31 19.19
CA ILE A 25 15.62 7.42 18.67
C ILE A 25 14.37 6.88 17.99
N ASP A 26 13.21 7.35 18.43
CA ASP A 26 11.92 6.97 17.84
C ASP A 26 11.73 7.67 16.49
N ILE A 27 11.45 6.89 15.46
CA ILE A 27 10.97 7.34 14.16
C ILE A 27 9.45 7.27 14.17
N ILE A 28 8.82 8.43 14.07
CA ILE A 28 7.36 8.59 14.17
C ILE A 28 6.66 8.64 12.82
N ASP A 29 7.41 8.89 11.74
CA ASP A 29 6.91 8.91 10.36
C ASP A 29 8.08 8.80 9.38
N THR A 30 7.78 8.35 8.15
CA THR A 30 8.77 8.28 7.06
C THR A 30 8.12 8.80 5.78
N LYS A 31 8.75 9.80 5.14
CA LYS A 31 8.26 10.43 3.91
C LYS A 31 9.32 10.41 2.82
N LYS A 32 8.87 10.60 1.59
CA LYS A 32 9.76 10.78 0.45
C LYS A 32 9.63 12.20 -0.08
N GLU A 33 10.76 12.87 -0.20
CA GLU A 33 10.84 14.19 -0.81
C GLU A 33 11.89 14.14 -1.92
N ASN A 34 11.45 14.30 -3.15
CA ASN A 34 12.27 14.01 -4.34
C ASN A 34 12.83 12.57 -4.28
N ASN A 35 14.14 12.42 -4.23
CA ASN A 35 14.80 11.11 -4.12
C ASN A 35 15.34 10.82 -2.69
N LEU A 36 15.01 11.66 -1.72
CA LEU A 36 15.41 11.49 -0.33
C LEU A 36 14.28 10.83 0.46
N ILE A 37 14.65 9.87 1.33
CA ILE A 37 13.75 9.31 2.32
C ILE A 37 14.05 10.03 3.64
N LEU A 38 13.04 10.72 4.16
CA LEU A 38 13.10 11.51 5.37
C LEU A 38 12.49 10.72 6.54
N HIS A 39 13.27 10.54 7.58
CA HIS A 39 12.79 9.97 8.84
C HIS A 39 12.44 11.09 9.80
N PHE A 40 11.19 11.17 10.22
CA PHE A 40 10.73 12.12 11.23
C PHE A 40 10.95 11.50 12.61
N ALA A 41 11.88 12.08 13.34
CA ALA A 41 12.26 11.59 14.67
C ALA A 41 11.66 12.48 15.77
N LYS A 42 11.38 11.91 16.96
CA LYS A 42 10.95 12.70 18.12
C LYS A 42 12.03 13.64 18.62
N GLN A 43 13.28 13.26 18.44
CA GLN A 43 14.46 14.02 18.83
C GLN A 43 15.60 13.77 17.85
N LEU A 44 16.49 14.72 17.72
CA LEU A 44 17.71 14.52 16.93
C LEU A 44 18.73 13.67 17.71
N PRO A 45 19.60 12.92 17.01
CA PRO A 45 20.72 12.22 17.64
C PRO A 45 21.63 13.19 18.40
N GLU A 46 22.15 12.78 19.56
CA GLU A 46 23.21 13.51 20.25
C GLU A 46 24.50 13.50 19.42
N ASN A 47 24.79 12.37 18.76
CA ASN A 47 25.90 12.24 17.83
C ASN A 47 25.40 11.81 16.43
N ILE A 48 25.33 12.76 15.51
CA ILE A 48 24.89 12.52 14.12
C ILE A 48 25.86 11.66 13.30
N GLU A 49 27.12 11.54 13.73
CA GLU A 49 28.16 10.72 13.10
C GLU A 49 28.11 9.25 13.58
N ALA A 50 27.27 8.94 14.57
CA ALA A 50 27.17 7.59 15.10
C ALA A 50 26.55 6.63 14.06
N GLY A 51 27.01 5.39 14.08
CA GLY A 51 26.36 4.31 13.33
C GLY A 51 25.05 3.91 14.00
N PHE A 52 23.96 3.91 13.24
CA PHE A 52 22.63 3.50 13.70
C PHE A 52 22.15 2.22 13.01
N VAL A 53 21.57 1.33 13.79
CA VAL A 53 20.78 0.21 13.29
C VAL A 53 19.31 0.66 13.19
N ALA A 54 18.77 0.66 11.98
CA ALA A 54 17.40 1.01 11.72
C ALA A 54 16.47 -0.21 11.93
N LYS A 55 15.50 -0.08 12.83
CA LYS A 55 14.52 -1.14 13.15
C LYS A 55 13.11 -0.65 12.87
N VAL A 56 12.48 -1.22 11.87
CA VAL A 56 11.06 -0.97 11.55
C VAL A 56 10.17 -1.63 12.61
N ASN A 57 9.08 -0.97 12.99
CA ASN A 57 8.04 -1.59 13.79
C ASN A 57 7.28 -2.62 12.94
N THR A 58 7.62 -3.89 13.13
CA THR A 58 7.11 -5.01 12.33
C THR A 58 5.61 -5.25 12.50
N ASP A 59 5.06 -4.97 13.68
CA ASP A 59 3.64 -5.17 13.95
C ASP A 59 2.79 -4.16 13.20
N LEU A 60 3.19 -2.87 13.25
CA LEU A 60 2.53 -1.81 12.47
C LEU A 60 2.68 -2.07 10.97
N ARG A 61 3.88 -2.43 10.49
CA ARG A 61 4.13 -2.77 9.10
C ARG A 61 3.24 -3.93 8.64
N THR A 62 3.14 -5.00 9.43
CA THR A 62 2.33 -6.17 9.10
C THR A 62 0.85 -5.82 9.02
N SER A 63 0.34 -5.06 9.99
CA SER A 63 -1.06 -4.61 9.99
C SER A 63 -1.35 -3.71 8.78
N THR A 64 -0.46 -2.76 8.48
CA THR A 64 -0.58 -1.89 7.30
C THR A 64 -0.57 -2.69 6.00
N SER A 65 0.32 -3.68 5.88
CA SER A 65 0.40 -4.54 4.68
C SER A 65 -0.88 -5.36 4.47
N LYS A 66 -1.50 -5.86 5.55
CA LYS A 66 -2.80 -6.56 5.47
C LYS A 66 -3.90 -5.63 4.96
N ASN A 67 -3.98 -4.42 5.49
CA ASN A 67 -4.94 -3.41 5.05
C ASN A 67 -4.68 -2.96 3.61
N HIS A 68 -3.43 -2.88 3.18
CA HIS A 68 -3.08 -2.59 1.79
C HIS A 68 -3.57 -3.69 0.84
N SER A 69 -3.31 -4.95 1.16
CA SER A 69 -3.84 -6.09 0.38
C SER A 69 -5.38 -6.08 0.35
N ALA A 70 -6.03 -5.83 1.48
CA ALA A 70 -7.49 -5.72 1.55
C ALA A 70 -8.03 -4.57 0.68
N THR A 71 -7.28 -3.47 0.50
CA THR A 71 -7.66 -2.37 -0.40
C THR A 71 -7.75 -2.85 -1.85
N HIS A 72 -6.77 -3.62 -2.32
CA HIS A 72 -6.79 -4.19 -3.67
C HIS A 72 -7.96 -5.17 -3.86
N LEU A 73 -8.19 -6.07 -2.90
CA LEU A 73 -9.32 -7.01 -2.96
C LEU A 73 -10.67 -6.28 -2.95
N MET A 74 -10.79 -5.22 -2.17
CA MET A 74 -11.99 -4.38 -2.13
C MET A 74 -12.21 -3.63 -3.46
N HIS A 75 -11.17 -3.09 -4.08
CA HIS A 75 -11.28 -2.46 -5.38
C HIS A 75 -11.78 -3.45 -6.45
N LEU A 76 -11.22 -4.66 -6.49
CA LEU A 76 -11.69 -5.71 -7.39
C LEU A 76 -13.17 -6.07 -7.13
N ALA A 77 -13.55 -6.27 -5.86
CA ALA A 77 -14.93 -6.59 -5.48
C ALA A 77 -15.91 -5.48 -5.87
N LEU A 78 -15.56 -4.22 -5.60
CA LEU A 78 -16.37 -3.07 -5.99
C LEU A 78 -16.58 -3.00 -7.51
N ARG A 79 -15.52 -3.21 -8.30
CA ARG A 79 -15.64 -3.24 -9.77
C ARG A 79 -16.47 -4.39 -10.27
N SER A 80 -16.35 -5.56 -9.65
CA SER A 80 -17.13 -6.76 -10.02
C SER A 80 -18.63 -6.60 -9.74
N ILE A 81 -18.98 -5.95 -8.62
CA ILE A 81 -20.35 -5.84 -8.13
C ILE A 81 -21.05 -4.58 -8.67
N LEU A 82 -20.36 -3.43 -8.61
CA LEU A 82 -20.93 -2.14 -9.00
C LEU A 82 -20.69 -1.80 -10.48
N GLY A 83 -19.68 -2.43 -11.10
CA GLY A 83 -19.33 -2.22 -12.50
C GLY A 83 -17.94 -1.63 -12.72
N THR A 84 -17.43 -1.80 -13.94
CA THR A 84 -16.06 -1.42 -14.34
C THR A 84 -15.80 0.09 -14.35
N HIS A 85 -16.84 0.93 -14.22
CA HIS A 85 -16.73 2.39 -14.06
C HIS A 85 -16.20 2.82 -12.69
N VAL A 86 -16.15 1.91 -11.72
CA VAL A 86 -15.56 2.19 -10.41
C VAL A 86 -14.06 2.42 -10.59
N GLU A 87 -13.62 3.62 -10.25
CA GLU A 87 -12.23 4.06 -10.30
C GLU A 87 -11.82 4.61 -8.94
N GLN A 88 -10.61 4.29 -8.52
CA GLN A 88 -10.03 4.88 -7.31
C GLN A 88 -9.83 6.38 -7.49
N LYS A 89 -10.30 7.16 -6.53
CA LYS A 89 -10.11 8.63 -6.45
C LYS A 89 -9.21 9.03 -5.29
N GLY A 90 -9.07 8.16 -4.30
CA GLY A 90 -8.18 8.34 -3.18
C GLY A 90 -8.05 7.06 -2.36
N SER A 91 -7.00 6.99 -1.55
CA SER A 91 -6.77 5.87 -0.66
C SER A 91 -6.01 6.34 0.58
N LEU A 92 -6.32 5.72 1.72
CA LEU A 92 -5.53 5.84 2.94
C LEU A 92 -5.43 4.47 3.59
N VAL A 93 -4.21 4.01 3.79
CA VAL A 93 -3.92 2.70 4.38
C VAL A 93 -3.00 2.89 5.57
N ASN A 94 -3.46 2.51 6.75
CA ASN A 94 -2.71 2.56 8.00
C ASN A 94 -2.89 1.26 8.82
N PRO A 95 -2.21 1.09 9.96
CA PRO A 95 -2.31 -0.15 10.73
C PRO A 95 -3.71 -0.48 11.26
N ASN A 96 -4.57 0.54 11.43
CA ASN A 96 -5.87 0.38 12.12
C ASN A 96 -7.04 0.25 11.14
N TYR A 97 -6.94 0.88 9.97
CA TYR A 97 -8.01 0.88 8.96
C TYR A 97 -7.47 1.23 7.57
N LEU A 98 -8.30 0.99 6.59
CA LEU A 98 -8.15 1.51 5.24
C LEU A 98 -9.34 2.43 4.92
N ARG A 99 -9.13 3.42 4.04
CA ARG A 99 -10.16 4.20 3.39
C ARG A 99 -9.94 4.13 1.88
N PHE A 100 -11.01 3.90 1.16
CA PHE A 100 -10.99 3.83 -0.29
C PHE A 100 -12.06 4.74 -0.87
N ASP A 101 -11.64 5.81 -1.52
CA ASP A 101 -12.51 6.79 -2.15
C ASP A 101 -12.64 6.42 -3.64
N PHE A 102 -13.86 6.29 -4.14
CA PHE A 102 -14.10 5.84 -5.51
C PHE A 102 -15.26 6.57 -6.19
N SER A 103 -15.28 6.54 -7.53
CA SER A 103 -16.38 7.07 -8.32
C SER A 103 -17.51 6.06 -8.45
N HIS A 104 -18.74 6.49 -8.19
CA HIS A 104 -19.94 5.71 -8.46
C HIS A 104 -21.13 6.65 -8.70
N PHE A 105 -22.13 6.22 -9.51
CA PHE A 105 -23.22 7.08 -9.97
C PHE A 105 -24.34 7.24 -8.95
N SER A 106 -24.45 6.33 -7.99
CA SER A 106 -25.52 6.29 -7.00
C SER A 106 -24.99 5.89 -5.61
N LYS A 107 -25.85 6.02 -4.61
CA LYS A 107 -25.53 5.47 -3.28
C LYS A 107 -25.43 3.95 -3.37
N VAL A 108 -24.34 3.38 -2.86
CA VAL A 108 -24.20 1.93 -2.71
C VAL A 108 -25.26 1.42 -1.72
N SER A 109 -26.01 0.43 -2.12
CA SER A 109 -27.03 -0.19 -1.26
C SER A 109 -26.42 -1.11 -0.20
N ASP A 110 -27.18 -1.40 0.86
CA ASP A 110 -26.75 -2.31 1.91
C ASP A 110 -26.54 -3.75 1.38
N ASP A 111 -27.28 -4.14 0.33
CA ASP A 111 -27.10 -5.44 -0.32
C ASP A 111 -25.79 -5.51 -1.11
N GLU A 112 -25.46 -4.48 -1.86
CA GLU A 112 -24.19 -4.37 -2.58
C GLU A 112 -23.01 -4.35 -1.60
N LEU A 113 -23.12 -3.61 -0.50
CA LEU A 113 -22.09 -3.61 0.55
C LEU A 113 -21.86 -5.00 1.15
N ARG A 114 -22.95 -5.77 1.42
CA ARG A 114 -22.84 -7.15 1.89
C ARG A 114 -22.16 -8.06 0.86
N GLN A 115 -22.46 -7.88 -0.42
CA GLN A 115 -21.82 -8.65 -1.49
C GLN A 115 -20.32 -8.32 -1.60
N VAL A 116 -19.95 -7.03 -1.51
CA VAL A 116 -18.52 -6.60 -1.49
C VAL A 116 -17.81 -7.23 -0.30
N GLU A 117 -18.37 -7.13 0.90
CA GLU A 117 -17.80 -7.72 2.12
C GLU A 117 -17.61 -9.24 1.98
N ALA A 118 -18.64 -9.95 1.52
CA ALA A 118 -18.57 -11.40 1.30
C ALA A 118 -17.51 -11.77 0.26
N SER A 119 -17.40 -11.02 -0.84
CA SER A 119 -16.40 -11.23 -1.87
C SER A 119 -14.98 -11.04 -1.34
N VAL A 120 -14.73 -9.95 -0.61
CA VAL A 120 -13.40 -9.68 0.00
C VAL A 120 -13.03 -10.77 0.99
N ASN A 121 -13.95 -11.14 1.89
CA ASN A 121 -13.68 -12.16 2.90
C ASN A 121 -13.41 -13.53 2.29
N SER A 122 -14.15 -13.93 1.24
CA SER A 122 -13.89 -15.20 0.56
C SER A 122 -12.50 -15.26 -0.09
N GLN A 123 -12.00 -14.16 -0.63
CA GLN A 123 -10.66 -14.08 -1.20
C GLN A 123 -9.58 -14.13 -0.10
N ILE A 124 -9.83 -13.51 1.05
CA ILE A 124 -8.94 -13.60 2.22
C ILE A 124 -8.88 -15.05 2.73
N GLU A 125 -10.02 -15.72 2.87
CA GLU A 125 -10.13 -17.12 3.30
C GLU A 125 -9.46 -18.09 2.31
N ALA A 126 -9.51 -17.79 1.03
CA ALA A 126 -8.82 -18.56 -0.01
C ALA A 126 -7.28 -18.48 0.08
N GLN A 127 -6.73 -17.60 0.91
CA GLN A 127 -5.28 -17.43 1.12
C GLN A 127 -4.50 -17.29 -0.19
N LEU A 128 -5.02 -16.46 -1.11
CA LEU A 128 -4.42 -16.25 -2.42
C LEU A 128 -2.95 -15.82 -2.29
N GLN A 129 -2.08 -16.46 -3.05
CA GLN A 129 -0.67 -16.14 -3.04
C GLN A 129 -0.42 -14.86 -3.82
N LEU A 130 0.33 -13.93 -3.21
CA LEU A 130 0.82 -12.75 -3.89
C LEU A 130 1.94 -13.15 -4.86
N GLN A 131 1.79 -12.77 -6.13
CA GLN A 131 2.87 -12.79 -7.10
C GLN A 131 3.32 -11.35 -7.39
N GLU A 132 4.62 -11.12 -7.33
CA GLU A 132 5.21 -9.80 -7.56
C GLU A 132 6.16 -9.84 -8.76
N TYR A 133 5.90 -8.97 -9.73
CA TYR A 133 6.76 -8.72 -10.89
C TYR A 133 7.39 -7.33 -10.72
N ARG A 134 8.66 -7.28 -10.32
CA ARG A 134 9.32 -6.01 -9.92
C ARG A 134 9.75 -5.13 -11.09
N HIS A 135 10.05 -5.73 -12.23
CA HIS A 135 10.48 -5.06 -13.45
C HIS A 135 9.86 -5.74 -14.65
N ILE A 136 8.64 -5.37 -14.98
CA ILE A 136 7.95 -5.85 -16.18
C ILE A 136 7.69 -4.65 -17.10
N PRO A 137 7.89 -4.78 -18.43
CA PRO A 137 7.49 -3.74 -19.37
C PRO A 137 6.01 -3.39 -19.19
N ILE A 138 5.69 -2.09 -19.18
CA ILE A 138 4.31 -1.62 -18.95
C ILE A 138 3.32 -2.27 -19.93
N GLN A 139 3.72 -2.41 -21.20
CA GLN A 139 2.84 -3.02 -22.21
C GLN A 139 2.56 -4.49 -21.88
N GLU A 140 3.55 -5.24 -21.45
CA GLU A 140 3.37 -6.65 -21.06
C GLU A 140 2.45 -6.77 -19.83
N ALA A 141 2.56 -5.86 -18.88
CA ALA A 141 1.68 -5.83 -17.70
C ALA A 141 0.21 -5.55 -18.11
N LEU A 142 0.00 -4.59 -19.01
CA LEU A 142 -1.34 -4.27 -19.54
C LEU A 142 -1.92 -5.44 -20.36
N ASP A 143 -1.10 -6.10 -21.18
CA ASP A 143 -1.51 -7.27 -21.96
C ASP A 143 -1.89 -8.46 -21.06
N LYS A 144 -1.29 -8.55 -19.87
CA LYS A 144 -1.69 -9.50 -18.81
C LYS A 144 -2.97 -9.09 -18.08
N GLY A 145 -3.55 -7.92 -18.41
CA GLY A 145 -4.77 -7.40 -17.81
C GLY A 145 -4.54 -6.63 -16.50
N ALA A 146 -3.33 -6.12 -16.27
CA ALA A 146 -3.08 -5.30 -15.10
C ALA A 146 -3.82 -3.97 -15.17
N MET A 147 -4.45 -3.59 -14.06
CA MET A 147 -5.09 -2.29 -13.89
C MET A 147 -4.03 -1.22 -13.63
N ALA A 148 -4.04 -0.19 -14.48
CA ALA A 148 -3.29 1.05 -14.24
C ALA A 148 -4.21 2.06 -13.55
N LEU A 149 -3.73 2.73 -12.51
CA LEU A 149 -4.48 3.79 -11.85
C LEU A 149 -4.59 5.02 -12.77
N PHE A 150 -5.80 5.58 -12.83
CA PHE A 150 -6.04 6.74 -13.67
C PHE A 150 -5.26 7.98 -13.15
N GLY A 151 -4.51 8.61 -14.06
CA GLY A 151 -3.76 9.84 -13.76
C GLY A 151 -2.33 9.62 -13.25
N GLU A 152 -1.90 8.38 -13.03
CA GLU A 152 -0.51 8.08 -12.71
C GLU A 152 0.36 8.01 -13.97
N LYS A 153 1.58 8.53 -13.87
CA LYS A 153 2.58 8.43 -14.94
C LYS A 153 3.51 7.26 -14.64
N TYR A 154 3.35 6.20 -15.42
CA TYR A 154 4.21 5.04 -15.33
C TYR A 154 5.45 5.19 -16.23
N GLY A 155 6.57 4.64 -15.80
CA GLY A 155 7.76 4.50 -16.65
C GLY A 155 7.65 3.30 -17.61
N ASP A 156 8.70 3.07 -18.39
CA ASP A 156 8.76 1.94 -19.35
C ASP A 156 8.67 0.58 -18.65
N ASN A 157 9.17 0.49 -17.43
CA ASN A 157 9.06 -0.68 -16.56
C ASN A 157 8.31 -0.34 -15.29
N VAL A 158 7.44 -1.25 -14.88
CA VAL A 158 6.55 -1.10 -13.73
C VAL A 158 6.70 -2.27 -12.76
N ARG A 159 6.22 -2.07 -11.56
CA ARG A 159 5.99 -3.15 -10.61
C ARG A 159 4.53 -3.57 -10.76
N MET A 160 4.29 -4.85 -11.02
CA MET A 160 2.95 -5.44 -11.05
C MET A 160 2.79 -6.42 -9.90
N ILE A 161 1.65 -6.35 -9.23
CA ILE A 161 1.22 -7.34 -8.24
C ILE A 161 0.01 -8.12 -8.76
N GLU A 162 -0.05 -9.40 -8.42
CA GLU A 162 -1.13 -10.29 -8.81
C GLU A 162 -1.62 -11.06 -7.58
N PHE A 163 -2.93 -10.98 -7.33
CA PHE A 163 -3.66 -11.77 -6.34
C PHE A 163 -4.82 -12.48 -7.04
N GLY A 164 -4.68 -13.77 -7.33
CA GLY A 164 -5.70 -14.49 -8.08
C GLY A 164 -6.02 -13.80 -9.40
N GLU A 165 -7.22 -13.24 -9.53
CA GLU A 165 -7.65 -12.53 -10.74
C GLU A 165 -7.29 -11.03 -10.72
N SER A 166 -6.95 -10.46 -9.56
CA SER A 166 -6.55 -9.06 -9.44
C SER A 166 -5.11 -8.87 -9.88
N LYS A 167 -4.89 -7.95 -10.82
CA LYS A 167 -3.57 -7.53 -11.31
C LYS A 167 -3.52 -6.02 -11.34
N GLU A 168 -2.56 -5.45 -10.63
CA GLU A 168 -2.44 -4.00 -10.48
C GLU A 168 -0.98 -3.53 -10.60
N LEU A 169 -0.79 -2.29 -11.10
CA LEU A 169 0.50 -1.65 -11.27
C LEU A 169 0.88 -0.82 -10.06
#